data_db85cb79a912fdca8a71ff789dcdb91b
#
_entry.id   db85cb79a912fdca8a71ff789dcdb91b
#
_cell.length_a   1.000
_cell.length_b   1.000
_cell.length_c   1.000
_cell.angle_alpha   90.00
_cell.angle_beta   90.00
_cell.angle_gamma   90.00
#
_symmetry.space_group_name_H-M   'P 1'
#
loop_
_entity.id
_entity.type
_entity.pdbx_description
1 polymer ?
#
loop_
_entity_poly.entity_id
_entity_poly.type
_entity_poly.pdbx_seq_one_letter_code
_entity_poly.pdbx_strand_id
1 'polypeptide(L)'
;MMKGFFTAALAALAALAVSAAVLALAGCSDGGGNKASPVSGTVDMTRMTADEVKTAIGAALDAGITEFKLTGEFAKIGIPARVSFSGTPPVGNPFYDSGVEKIDLTGVTDWPEVNVNGRVDDDFNFPPGDVRGLPARAFDGQKYDNGAFHYAYPALREVRLPAGVKALGCLAFFACQALSFVSCDGVEEVGVQALSGCP
;
A
#
# COMPACT_ATOMS: atom_id res chain seq x y z
N MET A 1 47.10 29.50 37.87
CA MET A 1 47.87 28.74 36.85
C MET A 1 47.37 27.30 36.87
N MET A 2 46.46 26.92 35.96
CA MET A 2 46.20 25.52 35.66
C MET A 2 45.66 25.50 34.22
N LYS A 3 46.43 24.86 33.36
CA LYS A 3 46.16 24.66 31.95
C LYS A 3 45.24 23.42 31.79
N GLY A 4 44.02 23.60 31.28
CA GLY A 4 43.12 22.54 30.92
C GLY A 4 43.37 22.09 29.48
N PHE A 5 43.64 20.83 29.29
CA PHE A 5 43.80 20.17 27.99
C PHE A 5 42.42 19.89 27.39
N PHE A 6 42.18 20.45 26.21
CA PHE A 6 41.08 20.04 25.36
C PHE A 6 41.51 18.80 24.56
N THR A 7 40.94 17.68 24.88
CA THR A 7 41.03 16.46 24.06
C THR A 7 39.87 16.46 23.06
N ALA A 8 40.18 16.67 21.80
CA ALA A 8 39.23 16.53 20.71
C ALA A 8 38.98 15.03 20.45
N ALA A 9 37.77 14.55 20.73
CA ALA A 9 37.34 13.23 20.33
C ALA A 9 36.87 13.28 18.87
N LEU A 10 37.66 12.65 18.00
CA LEU A 10 37.32 12.40 16.61
C LEU A 10 36.25 11.30 16.57
N ALA A 11 34.99 11.66 16.32
CA ALA A 11 33.93 10.69 16.05
C ALA A 11 34.10 10.19 14.62
N ALA A 12 34.59 8.96 14.46
CA ALA A 12 34.58 8.27 13.19
C ALA A 12 33.14 7.88 12.83
N LEU A 13 32.58 8.53 11.80
CA LEU A 13 31.35 8.08 11.15
C LEU A 13 31.69 6.78 10.40
N ALA A 14 31.31 5.64 10.99
CA ALA A 14 31.22 4.38 10.25
C ALA A 14 29.98 4.45 9.35
N ALA A 15 30.18 4.75 8.08
CA ALA A 15 29.16 4.55 7.06
C ALA A 15 28.91 3.05 6.91
N LEU A 16 27.84 2.54 7.52
CA LEU A 16 27.31 1.21 7.23
C LEU A 16 26.74 1.27 5.82
N ALA A 17 27.50 0.76 4.84
CA ALA A 17 26.96 0.40 3.55
C ALA A 17 26.03 -0.80 3.74
N VAL A 18 24.73 -0.55 3.85
CA VAL A 18 23.69 -1.58 3.76
C VAL A 18 23.68 -2.01 2.29
N SER A 19 24.34 -3.12 2.00
CA SER A 19 24.22 -3.78 0.71
C SER A 19 22.78 -4.28 0.58
N ALA A 20 21.97 -3.54 -0.16
CA ALA A 20 20.66 -3.99 -0.58
C ALA A 20 20.85 -5.22 -1.47
N ALA A 21 20.64 -6.40 -0.92
CA ALA A 21 20.48 -7.61 -1.71
C ALA A 21 19.15 -7.50 -2.45
N VAL A 22 19.18 -6.94 -3.66
CA VAL A 22 18.05 -6.97 -4.58
C VAL A 22 17.88 -8.42 -5.02
N LEU A 23 16.93 -9.12 -4.39
CA LEU A 23 16.53 -10.45 -4.83
C LEU A 23 15.74 -10.29 -6.14
N ALA A 24 16.43 -10.32 -7.27
CA ALA A 24 15.80 -10.42 -8.58
C ALA A 24 15.22 -11.83 -8.73
N LEU A 25 13.93 -12.02 -8.47
CA LEU A 25 13.19 -13.19 -8.91
C LEU A 25 12.89 -13.04 -10.41
N ALA A 26 13.92 -13.26 -11.22
CA ALA A 26 13.77 -13.44 -12.65
C ALA A 26 13.28 -14.87 -12.91
N GLY A 27 12.17 -15.01 -13.61
CA GLY A 27 11.81 -16.27 -14.25
C GLY A 27 12.96 -16.71 -15.18
N CYS A 28 13.30 -18.00 -15.12
CA CYS A 28 14.34 -18.63 -15.90
C CYS A 28 14.20 -18.34 -17.40
N SER A 29 15.19 -17.67 -17.96
CA SER A 29 15.54 -17.73 -19.37
C SER A 29 17.05 -17.65 -19.48
N ASP A 30 17.64 -18.61 -20.19
CA ASP A 30 19.05 -18.86 -20.36
C ASP A 30 19.89 -17.64 -20.82
N GLY A 31 21.12 -17.57 -20.29
CA GLY A 31 22.28 -17.04 -21.02
C GLY A 31 22.68 -15.60 -20.73
N GLY A 32 23.66 -15.43 -19.85
CA GLY A 32 24.74 -14.46 -20.05
C GLY A 32 24.51 -13.03 -19.55
N GLY A 33 25.14 -12.66 -18.45
CA GLY A 33 25.43 -11.27 -18.07
C GLY A 33 24.57 -10.74 -16.96
N ASN A 34 25.14 -10.67 -15.74
CA ASN A 34 24.56 -10.02 -14.56
C ASN A 34 24.36 -8.51 -14.81
N LYS A 35 23.26 -8.14 -15.45
CA LYS A 35 22.68 -6.81 -15.31
C LYS A 35 21.56 -6.96 -14.27
N ALA A 36 21.73 -6.31 -13.11
CA ALA A 36 20.61 -6.15 -12.18
C ALA A 36 19.41 -5.61 -12.96
N SER A 37 18.31 -6.37 -12.99
CA SER A 37 17.09 -5.89 -13.64
C SER A 37 16.67 -4.60 -12.96
N PRO A 38 16.26 -3.58 -13.73
CA PRO A 38 15.81 -2.34 -13.13
C PRO A 38 14.63 -2.66 -12.19
N VAL A 39 14.65 -2.07 -11.00
CA VAL A 39 13.52 -2.17 -10.06
C VAL A 39 12.29 -1.66 -10.78
N SER A 40 11.30 -2.51 -10.92
CA SER A 40 10.06 -2.22 -11.65
C SER A 40 8.91 -2.09 -10.66
N GLY A 41 8.00 -1.16 -10.91
CA GLY A 41 6.71 -1.08 -10.22
C GLY A 41 5.74 -2.21 -10.59
N THR A 42 6.11 -3.11 -11.50
CA THR A 42 5.30 -4.29 -11.84
C THR A 42 5.62 -5.44 -10.89
N VAL A 43 4.61 -5.92 -10.14
CA VAL A 43 4.74 -7.02 -9.19
C VAL A 43 3.77 -8.15 -9.58
N ASP A 44 4.32 -9.26 -10.05
CA ASP A 44 3.54 -10.49 -10.25
C ASP A 44 3.54 -11.33 -8.96
N MET A 45 2.42 -11.29 -8.27
CA MET A 45 2.23 -11.93 -6.97
C MET A 45 1.92 -13.44 -7.07
N THR A 46 1.77 -14.00 -8.26
CA THR A 46 1.26 -15.37 -8.49
C THR A 46 2.03 -16.43 -7.69
N ARG A 47 3.36 -16.29 -7.61
CA ARG A 47 4.25 -17.23 -6.91
C ARG A 47 4.86 -16.69 -5.62
N MET A 48 4.41 -15.51 -5.17
CA MET A 48 4.93 -14.83 -3.99
C MET A 48 4.03 -15.07 -2.78
N THR A 49 4.63 -15.07 -1.61
CA THR A 49 3.90 -14.92 -0.33
C THR A 49 3.55 -13.45 -0.10
N ALA A 50 2.64 -13.16 0.82
CA ALA A 50 2.29 -11.79 1.17
C ALA A 50 3.49 -10.97 1.69
N ASP A 51 4.39 -11.61 2.46
CA ASP A 51 5.59 -10.95 2.97
C ASP A 51 6.60 -10.62 1.86
N GLU A 52 6.74 -11.50 0.86
CA GLU A 52 7.57 -11.24 -0.32
C GLU A 52 6.98 -10.10 -1.18
N VAL A 53 5.66 -10.04 -1.34
CA VAL A 53 4.97 -8.92 -2.03
C VAL A 53 5.22 -7.62 -1.30
N LYS A 54 5.02 -7.60 0.02
CA LYS A 54 5.28 -6.41 0.84
C LYS A 54 6.73 -5.95 0.73
N THR A 55 7.68 -6.89 0.77
CA THR A 55 9.10 -6.60 0.63
C THR A 55 9.43 -6.02 -0.75
N ALA A 56 8.87 -6.60 -1.82
CA ALA A 56 9.09 -6.14 -3.18
C ALA A 56 8.54 -4.72 -3.42
N ILE A 57 7.33 -4.44 -2.90
CA ILE A 57 6.73 -3.11 -2.99
C ILE A 57 7.56 -2.10 -2.17
N GLY A 58 7.96 -2.45 -0.94
CA GLY A 58 8.79 -1.59 -0.11
C GLY A 58 10.12 -1.23 -0.79
N ALA A 59 10.83 -2.23 -1.32
CA ALA A 59 12.08 -2.01 -2.04
C ALA A 59 11.90 -1.12 -3.29
N ALA A 60 10.78 -1.25 -4.00
CA ALA A 60 10.48 -0.40 -5.14
C ALA A 60 10.19 1.05 -4.72
N LEU A 61 9.44 1.26 -3.63
CA LEU A 61 9.19 2.58 -3.05
C LEU A 61 10.49 3.24 -2.58
N ASP A 62 11.37 2.50 -1.92
CA ASP A 62 12.70 2.96 -1.47
C ASP A 62 13.61 3.36 -2.66
N ALA A 63 13.42 2.71 -3.81
CA ALA A 63 14.09 3.05 -5.07
C ALA A 63 13.43 4.24 -5.81
N GLY A 64 12.39 4.85 -5.23
CA GLY A 64 11.70 6.01 -5.81
C GLY A 64 10.66 5.66 -6.87
N ILE A 65 10.23 4.41 -6.96
CA ILE A 65 9.11 4.02 -7.83
C ILE A 65 7.80 4.48 -7.19
N THR A 66 7.00 5.22 -7.94
CA THR A 66 5.72 5.78 -7.48
C THR A 66 4.50 5.22 -8.22
N GLU A 67 4.73 4.45 -9.29
CA GLU A 67 3.66 3.85 -10.09
C GLU A 67 3.78 2.32 -10.05
N PHE A 68 2.70 1.64 -9.67
CA PHE A 68 2.67 0.20 -9.48
C PHE A 68 1.59 -0.47 -10.33
N LYS A 69 1.93 -1.66 -10.84
CA LYS A 69 0.99 -2.59 -11.45
C LYS A 69 1.10 -3.94 -10.78
N LEU A 70 -0.01 -4.41 -10.19
CA LEU A 70 -0.07 -5.68 -9.48
C LEU A 70 -0.89 -6.71 -10.26
N THR A 71 -0.44 -7.96 -10.23
CA THR A 71 -1.17 -9.10 -10.78
C THR A 71 -1.17 -10.28 -9.81
N GLY A 72 -2.26 -11.06 -9.76
CA GLY A 72 -2.40 -12.20 -8.86
C GLY A 72 -3.51 -12.01 -7.81
N GLU A 73 -3.49 -12.77 -6.74
CA GLU A 73 -4.55 -12.80 -5.73
C GLU A 73 -4.53 -11.57 -4.81
N PHE A 74 -5.71 -10.97 -4.57
CA PHE A 74 -5.85 -9.79 -3.69
C PHE A 74 -5.27 -10.00 -2.29
N ALA A 75 -5.49 -11.18 -1.69
CA ALA A 75 -5.02 -11.49 -0.34
C ALA A 75 -3.50 -11.32 -0.16
N LYS A 76 -2.72 -11.42 -1.24
CA LYS A 76 -1.26 -11.27 -1.21
C LYS A 76 -0.79 -9.82 -1.12
N ILE A 77 -1.65 -8.85 -1.40
CA ILE A 77 -1.31 -7.43 -1.25
C ILE A 77 -1.12 -7.06 0.22
N GLY A 78 -1.80 -7.78 1.14
CA GLY A 78 -1.73 -7.51 2.56
C GLY A 78 -2.74 -6.46 3.04
N ILE A 79 -3.66 -6.00 2.17
CA ILE A 79 -4.79 -5.17 2.57
C ILE A 79 -5.81 -6.08 3.27
N PRO A 80 -6.12 -5.89 4.57
CA PRO A 80 -7.03 -6.76 5.27
C PRO A 80 -8.47 -6.60 4.77
N ALA A 81 -9.17 -7.73 4.60
CA ALA A 81 -10.58 -7.73 4.22
C ALA A 81 -11.51 -7.26 5.36
N ARG A 82 -11.05 -7.35 6.60
CA ARG A 82 -11.77 -6.92 7.79
C ARG A 82 -10.97 -5.87 8.54
N VAL A 83 -11.56 -4.72 8.79
CA VAL A 83 -10.88 -3.57 9.38
C VAL A 83 -11.73 -2.95 10.45
N SER A 84 -11.11 -2.49 11.55
CA SER A 84 -11.79 -1.73 12.59
C SER A 84 -12.32 -0.39 12.07
N PHE A 85 -13.51 -0.03 12.49
CA PHE A 85 -14.08 1.30 12.26
C PHE A 85 -13.32 2.38 13.05
N SER A 86 -12.91 2.05 14.28
CA SER A 86 -12.16 2.95 15.15
C SER A 86 -10.71 2.54 15.22
N GLY A 87 -9.79 3.49 15.06
CA GLY A 87 -8.36 3.26 15.24
C GLY A 87 -7.52 3.57 14.02
N THR A 88 -6.27 3.14 14.08
CA THR A 88 -5.28 3.31 13.03
C THR A 88 -5.75 2.63 11.74
N PRO A 89 -5.54 3.23 10.57
CA PRO A 89 -5.78 2.59 9.29
C PRO A 89 -5.10 1.22 9.19
N PRO A 90 -5.53 0.34 8.28
CA PRO A 90 -5.11 -1.05 8.26
C PRO A 90 -3.59 -1.20 8.22
N VAL A 91 -3.04 -1.71 9.30
CA VAL A 91 -1.65 -2.12 9.40
C VAL A 91 -1.47 -3.32 8.48
N GLY A 92 -0.90 -3.12 7.32
CA GLY A 92 -0.67 -4.22 6.35
C GLY A 92 -0.63 -3.74 4.91
N ASN A 93 -1.34 -2.67 4.57
CA ASN A 93 -1.25 -2.11 3.22
C ASN A 93 0.19 -1.60 2.96
N PRO A 94 0.91 -2.21 2.00
CA PRO A 94 2.32 -1.85 1.75
C PRO A 94 2.50 -0.43 1.20
N PHE A 95 1.43 0.20 0.73
CA PHE A 95 1.45 1.57 0.22
C PHE A 95 1.11 2.62 1.28
N TYR A 96 0.74 2.18 2.49
CA TYR A 96 0.40 3.12 3.56
C TYR A 96 1.61 3.97 3.95
N ASP A 97 1.39 5.29 4.08
CA ASP A 97 2.43 6.27 4.42
C ASP A 97 3.59 6.30 3.41
N SER A 98 3.28 6.18 2.13
CA SER A 98 4.25 6.17 1.04
C SER A 98 4.01 7.28 0.02
N GLY A 99 5.02 7.50 -0.83
CA GLY A 99 4.93 8.43 -1.96
C GLY A 99 4.27 7.84 -3.21
N VAL A 100 3.49 6.76 -3.10
CA VAL A 100 2.82 6.15 -4.25
C VAL A 100 1.88 7.14 -4.94
N GLU A 101 1.95 7.21 -6.28
CA GLU A 101 1.12 8.08 -7.09
C GLU A 101 0.05 7.33 -7.87
N LYS A 102 0.36 6.14 -8.37
CA LYS A 102 -0.57 5.31 -9.14
C LYS A 102 -0.49 3.85 -8.76
N ILE A 103 -1.66 3.22 -8.72
CA ILE A 103 -1.81 1.78 -8.45
C ILE A 103 -2.75 1.17 -9.48
N ASP A 104 -2.22 0.28 -10.33
CA ASP A 104 -3.01 -0.50 -11.29
C ASP A 104 -3.22 -1.91 -10.72
N LEU A 105 -4.46 -2.20 -10.36
CA LEU A 105 -4.93 -3.48 -9.83
C LEU A 105 -5.74 -4.27 -10.86
N THR A 106 -5.74 -3.88 -12.14
CA THR A 106 -6.56 -4.53 -13.18
C THR A 106 -6.23 -6.00 -13.39
N GLY A 107 -5.03 -6.44 -13.02
CA GLY A 107 -4.60 -7.84 -13.04
C GLY A 107 -4.82 -8.60 -11.73
N VAL A 108 -5.49 -8.01 -10.75
CA VAL A 108 -5.73 -8.63 -9.44
C VAL A 108 -7.04 -9.42 -9.45
N THR A 109 -6.99 -10.63 -8.90
CA THR A 109 -8.12 -11.57 -8.78
C THR A 109 -8.48 -11.84 -7.33
N ASP A 110 -9.52 -12.65 -7.12
CA ASP A 110 -9.94 -13.15 -5.80
C ASP A 110 -10.24 -12.06 -4.77
N TRP A 111 -11.00 -11.05 -5.24
CA TRP A 111 -11.46 -9.95 -4.41
C TRP A 111 -12.37 -10.43 -3.28
N PRO A 112 -12.19 -9.92 -2.05
CA PRO A 112 -13.01 -10.29 -0.91
C PRO A 112 -14.45 -9.77 -1.03
N GLU A 113 -15.35 -10.37 -0.26
CA GLU A 113 -16.67 -9.83 0.01
C GLU A 113 -16.55 -8.64 0.98
N VAL A 114 -17.25 -7.54 0.69
CA VAL A 114 -17.07 -6.28 1.38
C VAL A 114 -18.39 -5.68 1.86
N ASN A 115 -18.29 -4.93 2.96
CA ASN A 115 -19.40 -4.20 3.55
C ASN A 115 -19.53 -2.81 2.93
N VAL A 116 -20.70 -2.48 2.41
CA VAL A 116 -21.03 -1.18 1.83
C VAL A 116 -22.05 -0.37 2.62
N ASN A 117 -22.77 -1.01 3.55
CA ASN A 117 -23.87 -0.37 4.28
C ASN A 117 -23.45 0.35 5.56
N GLY A 118 -22.18 0.34 5.91
CA GLY A 118 -21.63 1.04 7.09
C GLY A 118 -21.91 0.37 8.42
N ARG A 119 -22.52 -0.81 8.43
CA ARG A 119 -22.73 -1.55 9.68
C ARG A 119 -21.40 -2.08 10.20
N VAL A 120 -21.21 -1.93 11.50
CA VAL A 120 -20.07 -2.52 12.23
C VAL A 120 -20.60 -3.63 13.15
N ASP A 121 -19.75 -4.61 13.44
CA ASP A 121 -20.02 -5.65 14.42
C ASP A 121 -19.78 -5.15 15.87
N ASP A 122 -20.00 -6.04 16.85
CA ASP A 122 -19.86 -5.71 18.28
C ASP A 122 -18.42 -5.30 18.66
N ASP A 123 -17.43 -5.68 17.86
CA ASP A 123 -16.02 -5.30 18.01
C ASP A 123 -15.65 -4.04 17.21
N PHE A 124 -16.64 -3.32 16.68
CA PHE A 124 -16.46 -2.14 15.84
C PHE A 124 -15.63 -2.40 14.57
N ASN A 125 -15.72 -3.60 14.00
CA ASN A 125 -15.16 -3.89 12.70
C ASN A 125 -16.25 -3.84 11.62
N PHE A 126 -15.83 -3.55 10.37
CA PHE A 126 -16.69 -3.78 9.22
C PHE A 126 -16.73 -5.29 8.92
N PRO A 127 -17.88 -5.97 9.14
CA PRO A 127 -17.98 -7.37 8.80
C PRO A 127 -17.91 -7.56 7.27
N PRO A 128 -17.58 -8.75 6.77
CA PRO A 128 -17.77 -9.08 5.37
C PRO A 128 -19.20 -8.81 4.91
N GLY A 129 -19.35 -8.39 3.65
CA GLY A 129 -20.66 -8.31 2.98
C GLY A 129 -20.87 -9.51 2.09
N ASP A 130 -21.65 -9.30 1.05
CA ASP A 130 -22.00 -10.29 0.03
C ASP A 130 -21.60 -9.87 -1.39
N VAL A 131 -20.96 -8.72 -1.52
CA VAL A 131 -20.51 -8.16 -2.80
C VAL A 131 -18.98 -8.11 -2.86
N ARG A 132 -18.42 -8.65 -3.93
CA ARG A 132 -16.96 -8.62 -4.14
C ARG A 132 -16.46 -7.22 -4.45
N GLY A 133 -15.43 -6.77 -3.73
CA GLY A 133 -14.97 -5.42 -3.90
C GLY A 133 -13.70 -5.04 -3.18
N LEU A 134 -13.38 -3.76 -3.24
CA LEU A 134 -12.30 -3.16 -2.49
C LEU A 134 -12.72 -3.05 -1.00
N PRO A 135 -11.94 -3.59 -0.06
CA PRO A 135 -12.31 -3.59 1.37
C PRO A 135 -12.54 -2.20 1.95
N ALA A 136 -13.29 -2.18 3.05
CA ALA A 136 -13.42 -0.98 3.86
C ALA A 136 -12.03 -0.45 4.27
N ARG A 137 -11.84 0.87 4.21
CA ARG A 137 -10.62 1.57 4.60
C ARG A 137 -9.34 1.10 3.85
N ALA A 138 -9.46 0.44 2.70
CA ALA A 138 -8.32 -0.11 1.96
C ALA A 138 -7.22 0.94 1.69
N PHE A 139 -7.62 2.15 1.33
CA PHE A 139 -6.75 3.31 1.11
C PHE A 139 -7.25 4.50 1.96
N ASP A 140 -7.64 4.26 3.21
CA ASP A 140 -8.02 5.33 4.12
C ASP A 140 -6.82 6.27 4.36
N GLY A 141 -6.96 7.51 3.89
CA GLY A 141 -5.90 8.52 3.92
C GLY A 141 -5.63 9.12 5.29
N GLN A 142 -6.33 8.68 6.33
CA GLN A 142 -6.09 9.20 7.68
C GLN A 142 -4.85 8.59 8.33
N LYS A 143 -4.01 9.43 8.84
CA LYS A 143 -2.88 9.04 9.71
C LYS A 143 -2.84 9.95 10.92
N TYR A 144 -2.70 9.36 12.09
CA TYR A 144 -2.47 10.09 13.34
C TYR A 144 -1.08 9.75 13.86
N ASP A 145 -0.26 10.75 14.06
CA ASP A 145 1.07 10.62 14.65
C ASP A 145 1.21 11.64 15.80
N ASN A 146 1.48 11.14 17.00
CA ASN A 146 1.61 11.95 18.23
C ASN A 146 0.44 12.94 18.44
N GLY A 147 -0.79 12.55 18.07
CA GLY A 147 -1.99 13.36 18.17
C GLY A 147 -2.19 14.39 17.05
N ALA A 148 -1.27 14.48 16.10
CA ALA A 148 -1.42 15.29 14.90
C ALA A 148 -2.01 14.46 13.73
N PHE A 149 -2.89 15.10 12.97
CA PHE A 149 -3.47 14.50 11.76
C PHE A 149 -2.54 14.71 10.56
N HIS A 150 -2.32 13.65 9.79
CA HIS A 150 -1.57 13.66 8.53
C HIS A 150 -2.32 12.85 7.47
N TYR A 151 -1.95 13.05 6.20
CA TYR A 151 -2.46 12.24 5.09
C TYR A 151 -1.51 11.08 4.81
N ALA A 152 -2.04 9.85 4.85
CA ALA A 152 -1.25 8.64 4.60
C ALA A 152 -0.93 8.42 3.11
N TYR A 153 -1.72 9.04 2.22
CA TYR A 153 -1.54 8.94 0.76
C TYR A 153 -1.46 10.34 0.12
N PRO A 154 -0.41 11.13 0.43
CA PRO A 154 -0.33 12.52 0.00
C PRO A 154 -0.17 12.69 -1.51
N ALA A 155 0.31 11.66 -2.21
CA ALA A 155 0.59 11.70 -3.64
C ALA A 155 -0.31 10.78 -4.49
N LEU A 156 -1.12 9.91 -3.88
CA LEU A 156 -1.97 8.94 -4.60
C LEU A 156 -3.04 9.66 -5.42
N ARG A 157 -2.89 9.66 -6.73
CA ARG A 157 -3.77 10.35 -7.68
C ARG A 157 -4.58 9.42 -8.58
N GLU A 158 -4.17 8.16 -8.74
CA GLU A 158 -4.82 7.24 -9.65
C GLU A 158 -4.86 5.82 -9.08
N VAL A 159 -6.05 5.20 -9.08
CA VAL A 159 -6.23 3.76 -8.80
C VAL A 159 -7.08 3.14 -9.89
N ARG A 160 -6.60 2.06 -10.48
CA ARG A 160 -7.32 1.27 -11.48
C ARG A 160 -7.76 -0.05 -10.90
N LEU A 161 -9.07 -0.31 -10.96
CA LEU A 161 -9.70 -1.54 -10.49
C LEU A 161 -10.14 -2.38 -11.70
N PRO A 162 -10.14 -3.72 -11.62
CA PRO A 162 -10.69 -4.56 -12.68
C PRO A 162 -12.23 -4.50 -12.68
N ALA A 163 -12.84 -4.79 -13.82
CA ALA A 163 -14.30 -4.82 -13.96
C ALA A 163 -15.00 -5.87 -13.05
N GLY A 164 -14.24 -6.79 -12.46
CA GLY A 164 -14.74 -7.75 -11.47
C GLY A 164 -14.96 -7.19 -10.06
N VAL A 165 -14.48 -5.98 -9.78
CA VAL A 165 -14.74 -5.27 -8.53
C VAL A 165 -16.13 -4.63 -8.63
N LYS A 166 -17.07 -5.13 -7.83
CA LYS A 166 -18.46 -4.71 -7.84
C LYS A 166 -18.79 -3.68 -6.78
N ALA A 167 -17.94 -3.54 -5.75
CA ALA A 167 -18.17 -2.61 -4.67
C ALA A 167 -16.89 -1.89 -4.20
N LEU A 168 -17.07 -0.66 -3.73
CA LEU A 168 -16.11 0.03 -2.89
C LEU A 168 -16.61 -0.04 -1.44
N GLY A 169 -15.82 -0.63 -0.55
CA GLY A 169 -16.16 -0.71 0.87
C GLY A 169 -16.22 0.66 1.55
N CYS A 170 -16.77 0.71 2.74
CA CYS A 170 -16.90 1.94 3.52
C CYS A 170 -15.53 2.58 3.77
N LEU A 171 -15.41 3.90 3.57
CA LEU A 171 -14.17 4.65 3.78
C LEU A 171 -12.98 4.18 2.90
N ALA A 172 -13.22 3.46 1.79
CA ALA A 172 -12.19 2.80 1.00
C ALA A 172 -11.07 3.76 0.54
N PHE A 173 -11.41 4.99 0.18
CA PHE A 173 -10.49 6.08 -0.20
C PHE A 173 -10.73 7.35 0.63
N PHE A 174 -11.19 7.19 1.85
CA PHE A 174 -11.47 8.35 2.70
C PHE A 174 -10.22 9.24 2.87
N ALA A 175 -10.41 10.55 2.73
CA ALA A 175 -9.35 11.56 2.87
C ALA A 175 -8.13 11.39 1.94
N CYS A 176 -8.27 10.75 0.77
CA CYS A 176 -7.24 10.70 -0.27
C CYS A 176 -7.23 12.02 -1.04
N GLN A 177 -6.55 13.04 -0.53
CA GLN A 177 -6.62 14.44 -1.01
C GLN A 177 -6.06 14.67 -2.42
N ALA A 178 -5.18 13.79 -2.90
CA ALA A 178 -4.61 13.88 -4.24
C ALA A 178 -5.35 13.02 -5.28
N LEU A 179 -6.28 12.16 -4.84
CA LEU A 179 -6.92 11.16 -5.67
C LEU A 179 -7.89 11.84 -6.68
N SER A 180 -7.51 11.82 -7.94
CA SER A 180 -8.27 12.43 -9.03
C SER A 180 -8.89 11.42 -9.99
N PHE A 181 -8.52 10.15 -9.89
CA PHE A 181 -9.06 9.11 -10.76
C PHE A 181 -9.15 7.76 -10.05
N VAL A 182 -10.34 7.17 -10.10
CA VAL A 182 -10.57 5.74 -9.77
C VAL A 182 -11.38 5.13 -10.91
N SER A 183 -10.89 4.03 -11.52
CA SER A 183 -11.70 3.32 -12.50
C SER A 183 -12.83 2.57 -11.79
N CYS A 184 -14.05 2.84 -12.20
CA CYS A 184 -15.25 2.28 -11.60
C CYS A 184 -16.12 1.49 -12.59
N ASP A 185 -15.55 1.00 -13.68
CA ASP A 185 -16.31 0.38 -14.80
C ASP A 185 -17.15 -0.84 -14.37
N GLY A 186 -16.74 -1.52 -13.30
CA GLY A 186 -17.48 -2.67 -12.75
C GLY A 186 -18.25 -2.39 -11.47
N VAL A 187 -18.07 -1.21 -10.86
CA VAL A 187 -18.60 -0.89 -9.54
C VAL A 187 -20.09 -0.60 -9.61
N GLU A 188 -20.87 -1.34 -8.84
CA GLU A 188 -22.32 -1.24 -8.72
C GLU A 188 -22.74 -0.64 -7.38
N GLU A 189 -21.91 -0.80 -6.34
CA GLU A 189 -22.17 -0.32 -4.98
C GLU A 189 -21.00 0.49 -4.41
N VAL A 190 -21.33 1.58 -3.73
CA VAL A 190 -20.34 2.45 -3.08
C VAL A 190 -20.69 2.60 -1.61
N GLY A 191 -19.79 2.15 -0.75
CA GLY A 191 -19.95 2.18 0.69
C GLY A 191 -19.95 3.58 1.29
N VAL A 192 -20.40 3.66 2.54
CA VAL A 192 -20.51 4.92 3.27
C VAL A 192 -19.16 5.63 3.31
N GLN A 193 -19.14 6.89 2.87
CA GLN A 193 -17.94 7.75 2.83
C GLN A 193 -16.75 7.18 2.04
N ALA A 194 -16.97 6.25 1.11
CA ALA A 194 -15.87 5.59 0.39
C ALA A 194 -14.94 6.57 -0.34
N LEU A 195 -15.44 7.69 -0.82
CA LEU A 195 -14.68 8.73 -1.54
C LEU A 195 -14.73 10.09 -0.82
N SER A 196 -15.16 10.14 0.44
CA SER A 196 -15.28 11.39 1.17
C SER A 196 -13.91 12.01 1.46
N GLY A 197 -13.77 13.31 1.19
CA GLY A 197 -12.51 14.04 1.34
C GLY A 197 -11.51 13.82 0.19
N CYS A 198 -11.93 13.22 -0.93
CA CYS A 198 -11.24 13.31 -2.21
C CYS A 198 -11.63 14.62 -2.93
N PRO A 199 -10.82 15.12 -3.89
CA PRO A 199 -11.13 16.32 -4.68
C PRO A 199 -12.41 16.19 -5.50
#